data_34c1af55f800ef75591a9cc36af8f07a
#
_entry.id   34c1af55f800ef75591a9cc36af8f07a
#
_cell.length_a   1.000
_cell.length_b   1.000
_cell.length_c   1.000
_cell.angle_alpha   90.00
_cell.angle_beta   90.00
_cell.angle_gamma   90.00
#
_symmetry.space_group_name_H-M   'P 1'
#
loop_
_entity.id
_entity.type
_entity.pdbx_description
1 polymer ?
#
loop_
_entity_poly.entity_id
_entity_poly.type
_entity_poly.pdbx_seq_one_letter_code
_entity_poly.pdbx_strand_id
1 'polypeptide(L)'
;MKGIWTESETCGFAEFKQSFNYAGGGAVVRISAAFRYAAFINGVFVSNGQYADIPEKKRIDEIDVSSFVRKGENELYIVAMHTLEDFSIARAMDAYLVFEVLSRDVVLAASSENTLGRVAANYLLGDRITPQLGWGWKYDFTIRGGEWKKCRPAVGGFTLAERPVRKLSLSEPLPSEIVAQGIFRYRGGETAAERAQNAWLSTLRFADMTGRYRVGNAVVDKPLGFPLI
;
A
#
# COMPACT_ATOMS: atom_id res chain seq x y z
N MET A 1 -6.46 1.46 -20.92
CA MET A 1 -5.58 0.82 -19.92
C MET A 1 -5.62 -0.69 -20.08
N LYS A 2 -4.47 -1.36 -19.86
CA LYS A 2 -4.33 -2.83 -19.88
C LYS A 2 -3.89 -3.28 -18.50
N GLY A 3 -4.32 -4.48 -18.07
CA GLY A 3 -3.77 -5.12 -16.88
C GLY A 3 -2.31 -5.46 -17.09
N ILE A 4 -1.45 -5.07 -16.16
CA ILE A 4 0.00 -5.30 -16.22
C ILE A 4 0.51 -5.84 -14.90
N TRP A 5 1.66 -6.55 -14.96
CA TRP A 5 2.44 -6.90 -13.79
C TRP A 5 3.93 -7.01 -14.15
N THR A 6 4.78 -7.26 -13.15
CA THR A 6 6.20 -7.51 -13.33
C THR A 6 6.46 -8.96 -13.81
N GLU A 7 7.70 -9.31 -14.10
CA GLU A 7 8.07 -10.66 -14.52
C GLU A 7 7.76 -11.76 -13.46
N SER A 8 7.74 -11.40 -12.18
CA SER A 8 7.49 -12.33 -11.08
C SER A 8 6.02 -12.36 -10.67
N GLU A 9 5.39 -13.53 -10.71
CA GLU A 9 4.03 -13.75 -10.22
C GLU A 9 3.97 -13.97 -8.69
N THR A 10 5.11 -14.29 -8.09
CA THR A 10 5.18 -14.74 -6.69
C THR A 10 5.55 -13.65 -5.70
N CYS A 11 5.77 -12.43 -6.13
CA CYS A 11 6.22 -11.41 -5.20
C CYS A 11 5.05 -10.73 -4.48
N GLY A 12 5.25 -10.41 -3.22
CA GLY A 12 4.31 -9.64 -2.44
C GLY A 12 4.16 -8.19 -2.90
N PHE A 13 5.24 -7.57 -3.39
CA PHE A 13 5.25 -6.15 -3.77
C PHE A 13 5.93 -5.93 -5.12
N ALA A 14 5.39 -4.99 -5.88
CA ALA A 14 5.94 -4.53 -7.14
C ALA A 14 5.88 -3.00 -7.22
N GLU A 15 6.84 -2.42 -7.89
CA GLU A 15 6.92 -0.99 -8.16
C GLU A 15 6.69 -0.74 -9.65
N PHE A 16 5.97 0.34 -9.96
CA PHE A 16 5.67 0.75 -11.32
C PHE A 16 5.90 2.23 -11.48
N LYS A 17 6.35 2.65 -12.68
CA LYS A 17 6.49 4.06 -13.01
C LYS A 17 6.10 4.34 -14.46
N GLN A 18 5.50 5.50 -14.66
CA GLN A 18 5.06 5.98 -15.95
C GLN A 18 5.20 7.49 -16.03
N SER A 19 5.99 7.97 -16.99
CA SER A 19 6.05 9.40 -17.32
C SER A 19 4.85 9.82 -18.15
N PHE A 20 4.42 11.07 -17.99
CA PHE A 20 3.40 11.70 -18.80
C PHE A 20 3.59 13.22 -18.88
N ASN A 21 3.11 13.83 -19.96
CA ASN A 21 3.13 15.28 -20.13
C ASN A 21 1.76 15.88 -19.77
N TYR A 22 1.78 16.97 -19.00
CA TYR A 22 0.59 17.68 -18.56
C TYR A 22 0.62 19.14 -19.03
N ALA A 23 -0.43 19.56 -19.72
CA ALA A 23 -0.54 20.93 -20.26
C ALA A 23 -1.41 21.86 -19.39
N GLY A 24 -2.13 21.32 -18.42
CA GLY A 24 -3.07 22.05 -17.57
C GLY A 24 -4.51 21.54 -17.71
N GLY A 25 -5.41 22.00 -16.83
CA GLY A 25 -6.84 21.74 -16.96
C GLY A 25 -7.41 20.68 -16.04
N GLY A 26 -6.79 20.43 -14.93
CA GLY A 26 -7.15 19.35 -13.99
C GLY A 26 -6.51 18.02 -14.39
N ALA A 27 -6.25 17.17 -13.42
CA ALA A 27 -5.71 15.83 -13.65
C ALA A 27 -6.32 14.82 -12.68
N VAL A 28 -6.63 13.64 -13.21
CA VAL A 28 -7.23 12.55 -12.45
C VAL A 28 -6.45 11.27 -12.73
N VAL A 29 -6.14 10.51 -11.70
CA VAL A 29 -5.64 9.14 -11.82
C VAL A 29 -6.78 8.19 -11.52
N ARG A 30 -7.05 7.28 -12.46
CA ARG A 30 -7.93 6.12 -12.26
C ARG A 30 -7.08 4.88 -12.09
N ILE A 31 -7.30 4.12 -11.02
CA ILE A 31 -6.41 3.02 -10.65
C ILE A 31 -7.17 1.87 -9.99
N SER A 32 -6.75 0.66 -10.29
CA SER A 32 -7.19 -0.57 -9.63
C SER A 32 -6.05 -1.58 -9.57
N ALA A 33 -5.95 -2.29 -8.46
CA ALA A 33 -4.92 -3.29 -8.22
C ALA A 33 -5.52 -4.60 -7.68
N ALA A 34 -4.76 -5.67 -7.78
CA ALA A 34 -5.18 -6.99 -7.28
C ALA A 34 -5.53 -6.94 -5.79
N PHE A 35 -4.69 -6.33 -4.96
CA PHE A 35 -4.93 -6.25 -3.52
C PHE A 35 -4.80 -4.83 -2.96
N ARG A 36 -3.61 -4.25 -2.93
CA ARG A 36 -3.38 -2.90 -2.39
C ARG A 36 -2.41 -2.11 -3.27
N TYR A 37 -2.51 -0.81 -3.22
CA TYR A 37 -1.56 0.09 -3.86
C TYR A 37 -1.32 1.34 -3.02
N ALA A 38 -0.18 1.98 -3.24
CA ALA A 38 0.13 3.36 -2.89
C ALA A 38 0.58 4.08 -4.15
N ALA A 39 0.03 5.27 -4.41
CA ALA A 39 0.33 6.07 -5.59
C ALA A 39 0.98 7.39 -5.23
N PHE A 40 1.93 7.80 -6.05
CA PHE A 40 2.72 9.02 -5.88
C PHE A 40 2.79 9.76 -7.21
N ILE A 41 2.73 11.09 -7.17
CA ILE A 41 3.02 11.97 -8.30
C ILE A 41 4.26 12.79 -7.97
N ASN A 42 5.27 12.75 -8.84
CA ASN A 42 6.54 13.46 -8.65
C ASN A 42 7.18 13.20 -7.28
N GLY A 43 7.07 11.97 -6.77
CA GLY A 43 7.58 11.58 -5.46
C GLY A 43 6.70 11.96 -4.27
N VAL A 44 5.60 12.68 -4.47
CA VAL A 44 4.66 13.06 -3.41
C VAL A 44 3.54 12.03 -3.34
N PHE A 45 3.28 11.50 -2.14
CA PHE A 45 2.16 10.58 -1.90
C PHE A 45 0.82 11.25 -2.19
N VAL A 46 -0.02 10.61 -3.00
CA VAL A 46 -1.33 11.16 -3.37
C VAL A 46 -2.50 10.31 -2.87
N SER A 47 -2.35 8.99 -2.83
CA SER A 47 -3.42 8.12 -2.38
C SER A 47 -2.96 6.67 -2.20
N ASN A 48 -3.79 5.88 -1.51
CA ASN A 48 -3.68 4.44 -1.42
C ASN A 48 -5.04 3.76 -1.62
N GLY A 49 -5.06 2.47 -1.89
CA GLY A 49 -6.22 1.61 -2.08
C GLY A 49 -5.71 0.16 -2.10
N GLN A 50 -6.46 -0.81 -2.37
CA GLN A 50 -7.69 -1.02 -3.15
C GLN A 50 -8.94 -0.97 -2.23
N TYR A 51 -10.12 -0.78 -2.85
CA TYR A 51 -11.40 -1.06 -2.20
C TYR A 51 -11.54 -2.56 -1.97
N ALA A 52 -12.13 -2.96 -0.86
CA ALA A 52 -12.45 -4.37 -0.59
C ALA A 52 -13.52 -4.86 -1.59
N ASP A 53 -13.12 -5.68 -2.52
CA ASP A 53 -13.91 -6.17 -3.65
C ASP A 53 -13.63 -7.65 -3.93
N ILE A 54 -14.26 -8.20 -4.95
CA ILE A 54 -14.10 -9.59 -5.36
C ILE A 54 -13.28 -9.67 -6.66
N PRO A 55 -12.59 -10.80 -6.93
CA PRO A 55 -11.73 -10.95 -8.10
C PRO A 55 -12.42 -10.65 -9.42
N GLU A 56 -13.68 -11.08 -9.60
CA GLU A 56 -14.40 -10.97 -10.85
C GLU A 56 -14.89 -9.54 -11.14
N LYS A 57 -15.04 -8.72 -10.08
CA LYS A 57 -15.56 -7.35 -10.18
C LYS A 57 -14.75 -6.39 -9.33
N LYS A 58 -13.67 -5.91 -9.91
CA LYS A 58 -12.73 -5.01 -9.26
C LYS A 58 -13.21 -3.57 -9.29
N ARG A 59 -12.92 -2.83 -8.22
CA ARG A 59 -13.27 -1.42 -8.12
C ARG A 59 -12.13 -0.55 -8.59
N ILE A 60 -12.48 0.47 -9.36
CA ILE A 60 -11.54 1.49 -9.78
C ILE A 60 -11.65 2.70 -8.85
N ASP A 61 -10.51 3.16 -8.37
CA ASP A 61 -10.42 4.40 -7.61
C ASP A 61 -10.17 5.55 -8.58
N GLU A 62 -10.84 6.67 -8.33
CA GLU A 62 -10.62 7.93 -9.03
C GLU A 62 -10.05 8.95 -8.04
N ILE A 63 -8.91 9.53 -8.39
CA ILE A 63 -8.09 10.36 -7.50
C ILE A 63 -7.79 11.68 -8.23
N ASP A 64 -8.28 12.78 -7.70
CA ASP A 64 -7.87 14.11 -8.18
C ASP A 64 -6.42 14.37 -7.78
N VAL A 65 -5.56 14.54 -8.78
CA VAL A 65 -4.15 14.81 -8.62
C VAL A 65 -3.75 16.19 -9.15
N SER A 66 -4.71 17.06 -9.39
CA SER A 66 -4.49 18.40 -9.99
C SER A 66 -3.49 19.25 -9.22
N SER A 67 -3.46 19.12 -7.89
CA SER A 67 -2.51 19.87 -7.02
C SER A 67 -1.10 19.27 -6.99
N PHE A 68 -0.90 18.08 -7.54
CA PHE A 68 0.38 17.35 -7.50
C PHE A 68 1.12 17.38 -8.84
N VAL A 69 0.43 17.71 -9.93
CA VAL A 69 1.00 17.79 -11.27
C VAL A 69 1.51 19.18 -11.59
N ARG A 70 2.54 19.25 -12.40
CA ARG A 70 3.11 20.50 -12.94
C ARG A 70 3.07 20.49 -14.47
N LYS A 71 3.03 21.67 -15.11
CA LYS A 71 3.14 21.75 -16.57
C LYS A 71 4.44 21.10 -17.05
N GLY A 72 4.35 20.35 -18.12
CA GLY A 72 5.46 19.57 -18.67
C GLY A 72 5.47 18.13 -18.14
N GLU A 73 6.64 17.58 -17.99
CA GLU A 73 6.85 16.18 -17.62
C GLU A 73 6.55 15.93 -16.13
N ASN A 74 5.83 14.85 -15.89
CA ASN A 74 5.47 14.31 -14.57
C ASN A 74 5.72 12.81 -14.55
N GLU A 75 5.87 12.26 -13.35
CA GLU A 75 5.98 10.82 -13.11
C GLU A 75 4.86 10.36 -12.17
N LEU A 76 4.13 9.34 -12.61
CA LEU A 76 3.29 8.51 -11.73
C LEU A 76 4.15 7.33 -11.27
N TYR A 77 4.28 7.17 -9.95
CA TYR A 77 4.93 6.04 -9.32
C TYR A 77 3.94 5.30 -8.43
N ILE A 78 3.92 3.97 -8.52
CA ILE A 78 2.98 3.13 -7.80
C ILE A 78 3.74 2.00 -7.14
N VAL A 79 3.46 1.74 -5.85
CA VAL A 79 3.82 0.51 -5.16
C VAL A 79 2.55 -0.31 -5.04
N ALA A 80 2.52 -1.51 -5.59
CA ALA A 80 1.38 -2.40 -5.51
C ALA A 80 1.75 -3.67 -4.73
N MET A 81 0.82 -4.12 -3.90
CA MET A 81 0.92 -5.38 -3.16
C MET A 81 -0.02 -6.41 -3.77
N HIS A 82 0.48 -7.62 -3.89
CA HIS A 82 -0.29 -8.78 -4.32
C HIS A 82 -0.19 -9.90 -3.28
N THR A 83 -1.26 -10.65 -3.10
CA THR A 83 -1.30 -11.82 -2.24
C THR A 83 -2.01 -12.97 -2.94
N LEU A 84 -1.52 -14.18 -2.72
CA LEU A 84 -2.11 -15.42 -3.22
C LEU A 84 -3.02 -16.08 -2.16
N GLU A 85 -3.31 -15.39 -1.06
CA GLU A 85 -4.08 -15.94 0.05
C GLU A 85 -5.42 -15.21 0.22
N ASP A 86 -6.40 -15.95 0.69
CA ASP A 86 -7.67 -15.43 1.14
C ASP A 86 -7.57 -14.80 2.53
N PHE A 87 -8.16 -13.61 2.66
CA PHE A 87 -8.37 -12.94 3.94
C PHE A 87 -9.84 -12.55 4.09
N SER A 88 -10.21 -12.02 5.24
CA SER A 88 -11.56 -11.51 5.44
C SER A 88 -11.94 -10.36 4.50
N ILE A 89 -10.94 -9.60 4.04
CA ILE A 89 -11.11 -8.40 3.21
C ILE A 89 -10.64 -8.55 1.76
N ALA A 90 -10.08 -9.70 1.39
CA ALA A 90 -9.58 -9.94 0.04
C ALA A 90 -9.62 -11.42 -0.30
N ARG A 91 -9.78 -11.73 -1.59
CA ARG A 91 -9.66 -13.06 -2.15
C ARG A 91 -8.40 -13.18 -2.98
N ALA A 92 -7.80 -14.36 -2.96
CA ALA A 92 -6.69 -14.70 -3.82
C ALA A 92 -7.09 -14.52 -5.29
N MET A 93 -6.21 -13.89 -6.05
CA MET A 93 -6.39 -13.70 -7.49
C MET A 93 -5.03 -13.49 -8.14
N ASP A 94 -5.02 -13.51 -9.48
CA ASP A 94 -3.80 -13.18 -10.24
C ASP A 94 -3.37 -11.74 -10.01
N ALA A 95 -2.07 -11.53 -10.05
CA ALA A 95 -1.49 -10.20 -9.87
C ALA A 95 -1.84 -9.28 -11.04
N TYR A 96 -2.33 -8.09 -10.75
CA TYR A 96 -2.53 -7.06 -11.75
C TYR A 96 -2.49 -5.65 -11.16
N LEU A 97 -2.19 -4.72 -12.03
CA LEU A 97 -2.35 -3.29 -11.86
C LEU A 97 -2.92 -2.72 -13.15
N VAL A 98 -3.92 -1.86 -13.04
CA VAL A 98 -4.38 -1.00 -14.14
C VAL A 98 -4.42 0.44 -13.68
N PHE A 99 -4.04 1.36 -14.53
CA PHE A 99 -4.18 2.79 -14.27
C PHE A 99 -4.30 3.58 -15.57
N GLU A 100 -4.85 4.78 -15.46
CA GLU A 100 -4.77 5.84 -16.46
C GLU A 100 -4.69 7.20 -15.78
N VAL A 101 -3.98 8.11 -16.43
CA VAL A 101 -3.92 9.52 -16.05
C VAL A 101 -4.71 10.29 -17.09
N LEU A 102 -5.68 11.06 -16.65
CA LEU A 102 -6.59 11.83 -17.50
C LEU A 102 -6.43 13.32 -17.24
N SER A 103 -6.61 14.12 -18.28
CA SER A 103 -6.84 15.55 -18.16
C SER A 103 -7.97 15.94 -19.12
N ARG A 104 -9.07 16.49 -18.61
CA ARG A 104 -10.25 16.86 -19.40
C ARG A 104 -10.68 15.73 -20.39
N ASP A 105 -10.78 14.52 -19.90
CA ASP A 105 -11.14 13.31 -20.68
C ASP A 105 -10.09 12.85 -21.72
N VAL A 106 -8.94 13.52 -21.79
CA VAL A 106 -7.81 13.08 -22.61
C VAL A 106 -6.91 12.18 -21.79
N VAL A 107 -6.62 10.99 -22.31
CA VAL A 107 -5.67 10.06 -21.69
C VAL A 107 -4.25 10.56 -21.92
N LEU A 108 -3.57 10.98 -20.84
CA LEU A 108 -2.17 11.39 -20.85
C LEU A 108 -1.21 10.21 -20.75
N ALA A 109 -1.59 9.20 -19.98
CA ALA A 109 -0.87 7.92 -19.84
C ALA A 109 -1.84 6.82 -19.42
N ALA A 110 -1.52 5.60 -19.76
CA ALA A 110 -2.27 4.43 -19.32
C ALA A 110 -1.33 3.23 -19.14
N SER A 111 -1.68 2.34 -18.24
CA SER A 111 -0.98 1.07 -18.04
C SER A 111 -0.92 0.26 -19.33
N SER A 112 0.27 -0.17 -19.67
CA SER A 112 0.58 -0.95 -20.87
C SER A 112 1.88 -1.71 -20.68
N GLU A 113 2.21 -2.57 -21.62
CA GLU A 113 3.49 -3.28 -21.63
C GLU A 113 4.72 -2.36 -21.72
N ASN A 114 4.54 -1.08 -22.08
CA ASN A 114 5.61 -0.08 -22.06
C ASN A 114 5.80 0.61 -20.70
N THR A 115 4.88 0.40 -19.76
CA THR A 115 5.06 0.84 -18.37
C THR A 115 6.25 0.13 -17.78
N LEU A 116 7.10 0.85 -17.05
CA LEU A 116 8.24 0.27 -16.37
C LEU A 116 7.81 -0.29 -15.02
N GLY A 117 8.20 -1.53 -14.76
CA GLY A 117 7.93 -2.22 -13.50
C GLY A 117 9.15 -2.96 -12.99
N ARG A 118 9.18 -3.24 -11.71
CA ARG A 118 10.17 -4.11 -11.06
C ARG A 118 9.60 -4.76 -9.82
N VAL A 119 10.20 -5.87 -9.41
CA VAL A 119 9.95 -6.45 -8.08
C VAL A 119 10.47 -5.48 -7.03
N ALA A 120 9.64 -5.14 -6.08
CA ALA A 120 10.01 -4.27 -4.96
C ALA A 120 10.74 -5.10 -3.87
N ALA A 121 11.98 -5.48 -4.15
CA ALA A 121 12.75 -6.40 -3.31
C ALA A 121 12.99 -5.89 -1.88
N ASN A 122 12.95 -4.58 -1.68
CA ASN A 122 13.07 -3.90 -0.40
C ASN A 122 11.77 -3.92 0.44
N TYR A 123 10.64 -4.27 -0.17
CA TYR A 123 9.40 -4.52 0.56
C TYR A 123 9.24 -6.02 0.79
N LEU A 124 9.20 -6.41 2.03
CA LEU A 124 9.05 -7.79 2.45
C LEU A 124 7.66 -7.98 3.08
N LEU A 125 7.05 -9.13 2.85
CA LEU A 125 5.86 -9.51 3.63
C LEU A 125 6.27 -9.62 5.10
N GLY A 126 5.54 -8.93 5.95
CA GLY A 126 5.69 -9.01 7.39
C GLY A 126 4.99 -10.23 7.98
N ASP A 127 4.90 -10.26 9.28
CA ASP A 127 4.15 -11.32 9.96
C ASP A 127 2.63 -11.13 9.77
N ARG A 128 1.91 -12.23 9.69
CA ARG A 128 0.46 -12.24 9.71
C ARG A 128 0.00 -12.09 11.15
N ILE A 129 -0.47 -10.92 11.52
CA ILE A 129 -0.86 -10.62 12.90
C ILE A 129 -2.16 -11.33 13.26
N THR A 130 -3.16 -11.26 12.39
CA THR A 130 -4.44 -11.97 12.55
C THR A 130 -4.95 -12.48 11.21
N PRO A 131 -5.84 -13.50 11.20
CA PRO A 131 -6.50 -13.95 9.97
C PRO A 131 -7.29 -12.84 9.25
N GLN A 132 -7.79 -11.86 9.99
CA GLN A 132 -8.60 -10.77 9.43
C GLN A 132 -7.76 -9.68 8.77
N LEU A 133 -6.63 -9.33 9.36
CA LEU A 133 -5.82 -8.18 8.92
C LEU A 133 -4.88 -8.49 7.76
N GLY A 134 -4.66 -9.79 7.46
CA GLY A 134 -3.74 -10.21 6.42
C GLY A 134 -2.27 -9.99 6.83
N TRP A 135 -1.44 -9.75 5.83
CA TRP A 135 0.01 -9.56 6.01
C TRP A 135 0.34 -8.13 6.33
N GLY A 136 1.22 -7.92 7.30
CA GLY A 136 1.97 -6.68 7.46
C GLY A 136 3.04 -6.55 6.37
N TRP A 137 3.86 -5.52 6.47
CA TRP A 137 5.00 -5.32 5.58
C TRP A 137 6.20 -4.82 6.39
N LYS A 138 7.38 -5.10 5.85
CA LYS A 138 8.66 -4.62 6.35
C LYS A 138 9.39 -3.94 5.21
N TYR A 139 10.14 -2.89 5.49
CA TYR A 139 10.97 -2.24 4.51
C TYR A 139 12.44 -2.38 4.92
N ASP A 140 13.24 -2.97 4.04
CA ASP A 140 14.66 -3.12 4.25
C ASP A 140 15.43 -2.03 3.49
N PHE A 141 15.98 -1.09 4.22
CA PHE A 141 16.75 0.02 3.67
C PHE A 141 18.12 -0.39 3.09
N THR A 142 18.56 -1.60 3.36
CA THR A 142 19.85 -2.13 2.85
C THR A 142 19.71 -2.72 1.45
N ILE A 143 18.51 -3.12 1.06
CA ILE A 143 18.23 -3.70 -0.25
C ILE A 143 17.96 -2.57 -1.25
N ARG A 144 18.65 -2.63 -2.38
CA ARG A 144 18.33 -1.77 -3.53
C ARG A 144 17.33 -2.46 -4.44
N GLY A 145 16.39 -1.72 -4.97
CA GLY A 145 15.43 -2.24 -5.96
C GLY A 145 16.15 -2.80 -7.20
N GLY A 146 15.54 -3.79 -7.82
CA GLY A 146 16.01 -4.38 -9.06
C GLY A 146 15.97 -3.40 -10.25
N GLU A 147 16.38 -3.87 -11.42
CA GLU A 147 16.31 -3.09 -12.65
C GLU A 147 14.85 -2.85 -13.08
N TRP A 148 14.62 -1.67 -13.63
CA TRP A 148 13.35 -1.36 -14.27
C TRP A 148 13.24 -2.03 -15.62
N LYS A 149 12.17 -2.79 -15.82
CA LYS A 149 11.89 -3.50 -17.07
C LYS A 149 10.49 -3.19 -17.56
N LYS A 150 10.23 -3.44 -18.82
CA LYS A 150 8.88 -3.38 -19.37
C LYS A 150 7.98 -4.40 -18.68
N CYS A 151 6.76 -3.99 -18.37
CA CYS A 151 5.77 -4.88 -17.77
C CYS A 151 5.30 -5.93 -18.78
N ARG A 152 4.77 -7.03 -18.24
CA ARG A 152 4.03 -8.02 -19.03
C ARG A 152 2.52 -7.81 -18.85
N PRO A 153 1.70 -8.30 -19.80
CA PRO A 153 0.27 -8.38 -19.58
C PRO A 153 -0.04 -9.19 -18.32
N ALA A 154 -0.98 -8.70 -17.50
CA ALA A 154 -1.51 -9.48 -16.40
C ALA A 154 -2.37 -10.63 -16.94
N VAL A 155 -2.32 -11.75 -16.25
CA VAL A 155 -3.17 -12.92 -16.53
C VAL A 155 -4.47 -12.77 -15.78
N GLY A 156 -5.57 -13.31 -16.31
CA GLY A 156 -6.88 -13.32 -15.66
C GLY A 156 -7.88 -12.32 -16.25
N GLY A 157 -9.15 -12.63 -16.04
CA GLY A 157 -10.28 -11.83 -16.48
C GLY A 157 -10.99 -11.19 -15.30
N PHE A 158 -11.10 -9.88 -15.28
CA PHE A 158 -11.91 -9.14 -14.31
C PHE A 158 -12.63 -7.99 -15.01
N THR A 159 -13.72 -7.57 -14.41
CA THR A 159 -14.43 -6.35 -14.85
C THR A 159 -14.11 -5.21 -13.89
N LEU A 160 -13.96 -4.02 -14.44
CA LEU A 160 -13.80 -2.81 -13.64
C LEU A 160 -15.17 -2.16 -13.44
N ALA A 161 -15.41 -1.74 -12.21
CA ALA A 161 -16.61 -0.99 -11.85
C ALA A 161 -16.24 0.15 -10.91
N GLU A 162 -16.99 1.22 -10.94
CA GLU A 162 -16.80 2.34 -10.03
C GLU A 162 -17.07 1.95 -8.58
N ARG A 163 -16.45 2.68 -7.66
CA ARG A 163 -16.69 2.50 -6.23
C ARG A 163 -18.14 2.82 -5.88
N PRO A 164 -18.78 2.00 -5.03
CA PRO A 164 -20.16 2.29 -4.58
C PRO A 164 -20.23 3.44 -3.56
N VAL A 165 -19.09 3.82 -2.98
CA VAL A 165 -18.97 4.88 -1.98
C VAL A 165 -17.76 5.75 -2.27
N ARG A 166 -17.79 6.99 -1.83
CA ARG A 166 -16.66 7.91 -1.98
C ARG A 166 -15.42 7.36 -1.28
N LYS A 167 -14.27 7.58 -1.89
CA LYS A 167 -12.97 7.32 -1.26
C LYS A 167 -12.79 8.32 -0.11
N LEU A 168 -12.30 7.83 1.02
CA LEU A 168 -11.88 8.69 2.12
C LEU A 168 -10.64 9.48 1.70
N SER A 169 -10.63 10.76 2.00
CA SER A 169 -9.45 11.61 1.86
C SER A 169 -8.59 11.53 3.11
N LEU A 170 -7.29 11.65 2.94
CA LEU A 170 -6.39 11.90 4.06
C LEU A 170 -6.42 13.39 4.36
N SER A 171 -6.62 13.76 5.62
CA SER A 171 -6.43 15.13 6.08
C SER A 171 -4.93 15.46 6.18
N GLU A 172 -4.63 16.75 6.28
CA GLU A 172 -3.28 17.18 6.65
C GLU A 172 -2.85 16.52 7.97
N PRO A 173 -1.58 16.13 8.10
CA PRO A 173 -1.07 15.59 9.34
C PRO A 173 -1.28 16.59 10.49
N LEU A 174 -1.86 16.11 11.58
CA LEU A 174 -1.97 16.93 12.78
C LEU A 174 -0.62 17.01 13.48
N PRO A 175 -0.26 18.17 14.05
CA PRO A 175 0.90 18.26 14.91
C PRO A 175 0.81 17.25 16.04
N SER A 176 1.88 16.52 16.27
CA SER A 176 1.96 15.54 17.35
C SER A 176 3.30 15.67 18.07
N GLU A 177 3.32 15.29 19.34
CA GLU A 177 4.56 15.19 20.10
C GLU A 177 4.75 13.76 20.58
N ILE A 178 6.00 13.37 20.77
CA ILE A 178 6.33 12.06 21.36
C ILE A 178 6.06 12.14 22.85
N VAL A 179 4.99 11.51 23.29
CA VAL A 179 4.59 11.49 24.71
C VAL A 179 5.26 10.37 25.49
N ALA A 180 5.68 9.31 24.83
CA ALA A 180 6.41 8.21 25.44
C ALA A 180 7.22 7.46 24.36
N GLN A 181 8.31 6.85 24.78
CA GLN A 181 9.14 5.98 23.96
C GLN A 181 9.50 4.74 24.77
N GLY A 182 9.61 3.59 24.11
CA GLY A 182 9.90 2.36 24.83
C GLY A 182 10.41 1.23 23.94
N ILE A 183 10.63 0.10 24.56
CA ILE A 183 11.05 -1.14 23.89
C ILE A 183 9.90 -2.12 23.93
N PHE A 184 9.43 -2.51 22.76
CA PHE A 184 8.42 -3.54 22.62
C PHE A 184 9.08 -4.92 22.48
N ARG A 185 8.70 -5.86 23.34
CA ARG A 185 9.16 -7.24 23.28
C ARG A 185 8.01 -8.13 22.81
N TYR A 186 8.07 -8.53 21.56
CA TYR A 186 7.13 -9.44 20.96
C TYR A 186 7.57 -10.89 21.18
N ARG A 187 6.65 -11.74 21.66
CA ARG A 187 6.97 -13.14 21.95
C ARG A 187 7.09 -14.03 20.72
N GLY A 188 6.58 -13.57 19.58
CA GLY A 188 6.58 -14.38 18.36
C GLY A 188 5.60 -15.53 18.38
N GLY A 189 5.83 -16.52 17.54
CA GLY A 189 5.05 -17.74 17.38
C GLY A 189 5.25 -18.34 15.99
N GLU A 190 5.23 -19.66 15.87
CA GLU A 190 5.42 -20.35 14.60
C GLU A 190 4.16 -20.28 13.73
N THR A 191 3.00 -20.45 14.34
CA THR A 191 1.70 -20.39 13.65
C THR A 191 1.07 -19.00 13.76
N ALA A 192 0.12 -18.71 12.87
CA ALA A 192 -0.66 -17.46 12.93
C ALA A 192 -1.47 -17.35 14.22
N ALA A 193 -2.02 -18.47 14.72
CA ALA A 193 -2.78 -18.50 15.96
C ALA A 193 -1.90 -18.20 17.18
N GLU A 194 -0.70 -18.80 17.24
CA GLU A 194 0.27 -18.52 18.31
C GLU A 194 0.75 -17.09 18.28
N ARG A 195 1.05 -16.53 17.09
CA ARG A 195 1.42 -15.12 16.97
C ARG A 195 0.33 -14.18 17.46
N ALA A 196 -0.93 -14.46 17.11
CA ALA A 196 -2.07 -13.69 17.59
C ALA A 196 -2.22 -13.77 19.10
N GLN A 197 -2.12 -14.97 19.67
CA GLN A 197 -2.17 -15.17 21.12
C GLN A 197 -1.00 -14.49 21.83
N ASN A 198 0.22 -14.65 21.31
CA ASN A 198 1.41 -14.07 21.90
C ASN A 198 1.47 -12.55 21.77
N ALA A 199 0.78 -11.94 20.82
CA ALA A 199 0.64 -10.50 20.75
C ALA A 199 0.00 -9.92 22.01
N TRP A 200 -1.00 -10.60 22.57
CA TRP A 200 -1.64 -10.20 23.83
C TRP A 200 -0.74 -10.36 25.06
N LEU A 201 0.24 -11.26 24.97
CA LEU A 201 1.21 -11.52 26.02
C LEU A 201 2.51 -10.73 25.87
N SER A 202 2.60 -9.92 24.82
CA SER A 202 3.76 -9.05 24.59
C SER A 202 3.78 -7.90 25.57
N THR A 203 4.96 -7.42 25.87
CA THR A 203 5.16 -6.33 26.83
C THR A 203 5.77 -5.11 26.16
N LEU A 204 5.36 -3.95 26.60
CA LEU A 204 5.95 -2.68 26.23
C LEU A 204 6.57 -2.03 27.45
N ARG A 205 7.84 -1.66 27.35
CA ARG A 205 8.52 -0.83 28.34
C ARG A 205 8.53 0.61 27.84
N PHE A 206 7.92 1.50 28.60
CA PHE A 206 7.97 2.92 28.33
C PHE A 206 9.17 3.54 29.01
N ALA A 207 9.92 4.32 28.26
CA ALA A 207 10.82 5.30 28.82
C ALA A 207 10.08 6.65 28.83
N ASP A 208 9.90 7.23 29.99
CA ASP A 208 9.36 8.57 30.07
C ASP A 208 10.41 9.56 29.58
N MET A 209 10.20 10.03 28.36
CA MET A 209 11.12 10.96 27.69
C MET A 209 10.96 12.41 28.13
N THR A 210 9.79 12.76 28.66
CA THR A 210 9.46 14.16 28.91
C THR A 210 9.18 14.48 30.36
N GLY A 211 9.05 13.49 31.20
CA GLY A 211 8.61 13.67 32.60
C GLY A 211 7.17 14.19 32.74
N ARG A 212 6.46 14.41 31.61
CA ARG A 212 5.13 14.99 31.59
C ARG A 212 4.02 13.96 31.55
N TYR A 213 4.29 12.80 31.00
CA TYR A 213 3.27 11.79 30.76
C TYR A 213 3.60 10.54 31.56
N ARG A 214 2.81 10.28 32.54
CA ARG A 214 2.71 8.95 33.13
C ARG A 214 1.62 8.22 32.38
N VAL A 215 1.95 7.19 31.65
CA VAL A 215 0.97 6.32 31.04
C VAL A 215 0.36 5.46 32.13
N GLY A 216 -0.45 6.09 32.96
CA GLY A 216 -1.15 5.46 34.09
C GLY A 216 -0.25 4.63 34.99
N ASN A 217 -0.85 3.67 35.65
CA ASN A 217 -0.08 2.63 36.37
C ASN A 217 0.52 1.59 35.42
N ALA A 218 0.60 1.93 34.25
CA ALA A 218 0.98 1.06 33.26
C ALA A 218 2.39 1.10 33.07
N VAL A 219 3.03 0.59 33.50
CA VAL A 219 3.77 0.28 32.93
C VAL A 219 4.60 -0.63 32.92
N VAL A 220 5.43 -0.72 32.74
CA VAL A 220 6.62 -1.52 32.75
C VAL A 220 6.36 -2.98 32.95
N ASP A 221 6.54 -3.76 31.91
CA ASP A 221 6.40 -5.23 31.91
C ASP A 221 4.98 -5.79 32.08
N LYS A 222 3.96 -4.98 31.96
CA LYS A 222 2.60 -5.53 31.88
C LYS A 222 2.24 -5.90 30.44
N PRO A 223 1.54 -7.02 30.24
CA PRO A 223 1.00 -7.36 28.94
C PRO A 223 0.07 -6.25 28.42
N LEU A 224 0.24 -5.83 27.19
CA LEU A 224 -0.67 -4.94 26.53
C LEU A 224 -1.70 -5.74 25.78
N GLY A 225 -2.96 -5.38 25.96
CA GLY A 225 -4.07 -6.02 25.25
C GLY A 225 -4.04 -5.80 23.74
N PHE A 226 -3.22 -4.85 23.27
CA PHE A 226 -3.04 -4.59 21.85
C PHE A 226 -1.56 -4.41 21.53
N PRO A 227 -1.06 -5.06 20.48
CA PRO A 227 0.23 -4.65 19.95
C PRO A 227 0.05 -3.22 19.41
N LEU A 228 0.87 -2.32 19.87
CA LEU A 228 1.02 -1.04 19.20
C LEU A 228 1.73 -1.33 17.87
N ILE A 229 1.04 -1.10 16.79
CA ILE A 229 1.57 -1.20 15.41
C ILE A 229 2.20 0.14 15.06
#